data_3c2edf97ad74e8f858ffd6f8a0270bf4
#
_entry.id   3c2edf97ad74e8f858ffd6f8a0270bf4
#
_cell.length_a   1.000
_cell.length_b   1.000
_cell.length_c   1.000
_cell.angle_alpha   90.00
_cell.angle_beta   90.00
_cell.angle_gamma   90.00
#
_symmetry.space_group_name_H-M   'P 1'
#
loop_
_entity.id
_entity.type
_entity.pdbx_description
1 polymer ?
#
loop_
_entity_poly.entity_id
_entity_poly.type
_entity_poly.pdbx_seq_one_letter_code
_entity_poly.pdbx_strand_id
1 'polypeptide(L)'
;MTGSRPLDILIVEDEAILVMDMEAMVEDLGHTVVGEAASFDEYESLSLDHAPDLAFVDVQLARGSSGLDVCTAMRARWPQTAVVFVTANPMMLPDDFLGAHGVIPKPFSRSGLRLAMRFLQEGILDPPPTVDSPPSFIASPRIGKEWARSGD
;
A
#
# COMPACT_ATOMS: atom_id res chain seq x y z
N MET A 1 13.52 6.97 17.11
CA MET A 1 12.78 8.03 16.41
C MET A 1 11.47 7.48 15.88
N THR A 2 10.38 8.20 16.15
CA THR A 2 9.04 7.73 15.82
C THR A 2 8.83 7.50 14.32
N GLY A 3 9.44 8.35 13.47
CA GLY A 3 9.27 8.25 12.02
C GLY A 3 10.05 7.15 11.33
N SER A 4 10.76 6.32 12.08
CA SER A 4 11.64 5.31 11.48
C SER A 4 11.39 3.88 11.97
N ARG A 5 10.30 3.65 12.71
CA ARG A 5 10.00 2.27 13.11
C ARG A 5 9.60 1.41 11.91
N PRO A 6 9.80 0.08 11.96
CA PRO A 6 9.29 -0.80 10.92
C PRO A 6 7.77 -0.73 10.80
N LEU A 7 7.27 -0.91 9.58
CA LEU A 7 5.83 -1.00 9.32
C LEU A 7 5.39 -2.46 9.30
N ASP A 8 4.15 -2.69 9.73
CA ASP A 8 3.45 -3.96 9.53
C ASP A 8 2.69 -3.86 8.21
N ILE A 9 2.98 -4.76 7.27
CA ILE A 9 2.51 -4.67 5.89
C ILE A 9 1.66 -5.89 5.53
N LEU A 10 0.52 -5.62 4.90
CA LEU A 10 -0.34 -6.65 4.32
C LEU A 10 -0.17 -6.60 2.80
N ILE A 11 -0.07 -7.78 2.15
CA ILE A 11 0.02 -7.88 0.70
C ILE A 11 -1.20 -8.64 0.18
N VAL A 12 -2.00 -8.00 -0.68
CA VAL A 12 -3.15 -8.61 -1.33
C VAL A 12 -2.85 -8.71 -2.82
N GLU A 13 -2.43 -9.89 -3.27
CA GLU A 13 -1.92 -10.13 -4.60
C GLU A 13 -2.04 -11.62 -4.91
N ASP A 14 -2.47 -11.98 -6.11
CA ASP A 14 -2.65 -13.40 -6.50
C ASP A 14 -1.44 -14.01 -7.23
N GLU A 15 -0.49 -13.18 -7.69
CA GLU A 15 0.73 -13.69 -8.32
C GLU A 15 1.75 -14.07 -7.25
N ALA A 16 1.90 -15.36 -6.98
CA ALA A 16 2.75 -15.85 -5.90
C ALA A 16 4.20 -15.35 -5.99
N ILE A 17 4.75 -15.31 -7.22
CA ILE A 17 6.14 -14.86 -7.41
C ILE A 17 6.26 -13.39 -7.04
N LEU A 18 5.29 -12.57 -7.42
CA LEU A 18 5.31 -11.14 -7.08
C LEU A 18 5.17 -10.93 -5.57
N VAL A 19 4.31 -11.72 -4.90
CA VAL A 19 4.20 -11.66 -3.44
C VAL A 19 5.55 -11.95 -2.79
N MET A 20 6.24 -13.01 -3.23
CA MET A 20 7.55 -13.37 -2.69
C MET A 20 8.58 -12.26 -2.91
N ASP A 21 8.58 -11.64 -4.11
CA ASP A 21 9.49 -10.55 -4.41
C ASP A 21 9.22 -9.33 -3.55
N MET A 22 7.95 -8.94 -3.40
CA MET A 22 7.57 -7.80 -2.58
C MET A 22 7.93 -8.05 -1.11
N GLU A 23 7.63 -9.24 -0.61
CA GLU A 23 7.96 -9.62 0.75
C GLU A 23 9.46 -9.47 1.00
N ALA A 24 10.29 -10.03 0.09
CA ALA A 24 11.74 -9.94 0.23
C ALA A 24 12.21 -8.48 0.21
N MET A 25 11.67 -7.66 -0.69
CA MET A 25 12.06 -6.25 -0.81
C MET A 25 11.72 -5.45 0.45
N VAL A 26 10.50 -5.60 0.98
CA VAL A 26 10.10 -4.82 2.16
C VAL A 26 10.78 -5.33 3.42
N GLU A 27 11.04 -6.63 3.52
CA GLU A 27 11.79 -7.19 4.66
C GLU A 27 13.24 -6.74 4.65
N ASP A 28 13.87 -6.63 3.48
CA ASP A 28 15.22 -6.08 3.35
C ASP A 28 15.31 -4.63 3.86
N LEU A 29 14.19 -3.90 3.82
CA LEU A 29 14.11 -2.53 4.33
C LEU A 29 13.75 -2.48 5.82
N GLY A 30 13.61 -3.64 6.47
CA GLY A 30 13.34 -3.75 7.89
C GLY A 30 11.88 -3.87 8.27
N HIS A 31 10.96 -3.93 7.28
CA HIS A 31 9.53 -4.04 7.56
C HIS A 31 9.09 -5.49 7.73
N THR A 32 7.89 -5.70 8.23
CA THR A 32 7.34 -7.03 8.50
C THR A 32 6.07 -7.24 7.67
N VAL A 33 5.99 -8.36 6.94
CA VAL A 33 4.76 -8.77 6.27
C VAL A 33 3.92 -9.57 7.27
N VAL A 34 2.77 -9.04 7.66
CA VAL A 34 1.92 -9.64 8.70
C VAL A 34 0.80 -10.49 8.12
N GLY A 35 0.59 -10.46 6.80
CA GLY A 35 -0.42 -11.29 6.16
C GLY A 35 -0.35 -11.19 4.65
N GLU A 36 -0.95 -12.18 4.00
CA GLU A 36 -1.04 -12.26 2.54
C GLU A 36 -2.42 -12.80 2.19
N ALA A 37 -2.99 -12.31 1.08
CA ALA A 37 -4.26 -12.80 0.56
C ALA A 37 -4.24 -12.72 -0.96
N ALA A 38 -4.76 -13.74 -1.64
CA ALA A 38 -4.79 -13.80 -3.09
C ALA A 38 -6.17 -13.48 -3.67
N SER A 39 -7.18 -13.31 -2.82
CA SER A 39 -8.56 -13.07 -3.22
C SER A 39 -9.29 -12.28 -2.14
N PHE A 40 -10.50 -11.82 -2.48
CA PHE A 40 -11.37 -11.16 -1.50
C PHE A 40 -11.69 -12.08 -0.34
N ASP A 41 -12.04 -13.34 -0.63
CA ASP A 41 -12.39 -14.31 0.43
C ASP A 41 -11.21 -14.56 1.37
N GLU A 42 -10.01 -14.69 0.83
CA GLU A 42 -8.82 -14.85 1.68
C GLU A 42 -8.58 -13.61 2.54
N TYR A 43 -8.77 -12.42 1.95
CA TYR A 43 -8.66 -11.19 2.71
C TYR A 43 -9.65 -11.17 3.88
N GLU A 44 -10.92 -11.51 3.63
CA GLU A 44 -11.94 -11.52 4.68
C GLU A 44 -11.63 -12.53 5.78
N SER A 45 -10.96 -13.61 5.44
CA SER A 45 -10.61 -14.68 6.39
C SER A 45 -9.38 -14.35 7.24
N LEU A 46 -8.68 -13.25 6.93
CA LEU A 46 -7.50 -12.88 7.71
C LEU A 46 -7.86 -12.54 9.15
N SER A 47 -7.07 -13.10 10.06
CA SER A 47 -7.22 -12.85 11.50
C SER A 47 -5.91 -12.24 12.00
N LEU A 48 -5.85 -10.91 12.01
CA LEU A 48 -4.67 -10.17 12.46
C LEU A 48 -4.92 -9.63 13.86
N ASP A 49 -3.87 -9.61 14.68
CA ASP A 49 -3.97 -9.12 16.06
C ASP A 49 -4.30 -7.63 16.12
N HIS A 50 -3.85 -6.88 15.12
CA HIS A 50 -4.12 -5.44 15.00
C HIS A 50 -4.06 -5.03 13.53
N ALA A 51 -4.55 -3.84 13.22
CA ALA A 51 -4.56 -3.32 11.86
C ALA A 51 -3.14 -3.16 11.33
N PRO A 52 -2.87 -3.53 10.06
CA PRO A 52 -1.58 -3.23 9.46
C PRO A 52 -1.40 -1.72 9.26
N ASP A 53 -0.14 -1.29 9.21
CA ASP A 53 0.17 0.11 8.91
C ASP A 53 -0.07 0.43 7.44
N LEU A 54 0.20 -0.53 6.56
CA LEU A 54 0.19 -0.34 5.11
C LEU A 54 -0.31 -1.63 4.45
N ALA A 55 -1.12 -1.51 3.42
CA ALA A 55 -1.54 -2.63 2.59
C ALA A 55 -1.26 -2.33 1.12
N PHE A 56 -0.60 -3.25 0.44
CA PHE A 56 -0.48 -3.24 -1.01
C PHE A 56 -1.57 -4.13 -1.60
N VAL A 57 -2.34 -3.61 -2.54
CA VAL A 57 -3.51 -4.29 -3.09
C VAL A 57 -3.48 -4.26 -4.61
N ASP A 58 -3.42 -5.44 -5.26
CA ASP A 58 -3.60 -5.52 -6.70
C ASP A 58 -5.08 -5.34 -7.04
N VAL A 59 -5.36 -4.65 -8.14
CA VAL A 59 -6.73 -4.42 -8.60
C VAL A 59 -7.38 -5.72 -9.10
N GLN A 60 -6.62 -6.59 -9.77
CA GLN A 60 -7.12 -7.86 -10.29
C GLN A 60 -6.62 -9.03 -9.45
N LEU A 61 -7.55 -9.72 -8.81
CA LEU A 61 -7.24 -10.81 -7.89
C LEU A 61 -7.81 -12.15 -8.38
N ALA A 62 -7.45 -13.23 -7.69
CA ALA A 62 -7.88 -14.58 -8.03
C ALA A 62 -9.40 -14.73 -7.93
N ARG A 63 -9.94 -15.68 -8.70
CA ARG A 63 -11.36 -16.06 -8.69
C ARG A 63 -12.30 -14.89 -8.99
N GLY A 64 -11.87 -13.98 -9.84
CA GLY A 64 -12.70 -12.83 -10.24
C GLY A 64 -12.86 -11.76 -9.17
N SER A 65 -12.09 -11.84 -8.09
CA SER A 65 -12.11 -10.83 -7.04
C SER A 65 -11.52 -9.52 -7.53
N SER A 66 -12.00 -8.41 -6.99
CA SER A 66 -11.48 -7.08 -7.30
C SER A 66 -10.77 -6.48 -6.09
N GLY A 67 -9.55 -5.97 -6.32
CA GLY A 67 -8.84 -5.20 -5.30
C GLY A 67 -9.56 -3.92 -4.93
N LEU A 68 -10.43 -3.40 -5.81
CA LEU A 68 -11.26 -2.24 -5.49
C LEU A 68 -12.23 -2.56 -4.35
N ASP A 69 -12.84 -3.75 -4.38
CA ASP A 69 -13.72 -4.22 -3.31
C ASP A 69 -12.94 -4.45 -2.02
N VAL A 70 -11.73 -5.01 -2.13
CA VAL A 70 -10.86 -5.20 -0.97
C VAL A 70 -10.54 -3.84 -0.33
N CYS A 71 -10.20 -2.84 -1.13
CA CYS A 71 -9.90 -1.50 -0.63
C CYS A 71 -11.08 -0.93 0.15
N THR A 72 -12.29 -1.02 -0.42
CA THR A 72 -13.50 -0.51 0.23
C THR A 72 -13.74 -1.22 1.57
N ALA A 73 -13.64 -2.55 1.58
CA ALA A 73 -13.82 -3.34 2.81
C ALA A 73 -12.73 -3.03 3.84
N MET A 74 -11.50 -2.86 3.38
CA MET A 74 -10.36 -2.59 4.26
C MET A 74 -10.48 -1.24 4.93
N ARG A 75 -10.92 -0.22 4.20
CA ARG A 75 -11.10 1.11 4.78
C ARG A 75 -12.19 1.13 5.85
N ALA A 76 -13.21 0.29 5.71
CA ALA A 76 -14.24 0.14 6.73
C ALA A 76 -13.71 -0.62 7.95
N ARG A 77 -12.90 -1.66 7.71
CA ARG A 77 -12.37 -2.52 8.78
C ARG A 77 -11.21 -1.86 9.54
N TRP A 78 -10.31 -1.21 8.82
CA TRP A 78 -9.10 -0.60 9.37
C TRP A 78 -8.94 0.82 8.83
N PRO A 79 -9.68 1.81 9.36
CA PRO A 79 -9.67 3.18 8.82
C PRO A 79 -8.29 3.86 8.80
N GLN A 80 -7.38 3.41 9.67
CA GLN A 80 -6.05 4.02 9.79
C GLN A 80 -5.02 3.38 8.86
N THR A 81 -5.31 2.22 8.29
CA THR A 81 -4.38 1.54 7.39
C THR A 81 -4.23 2.32 6.09
N ALA A 82 -2.99 2.62 5.70
CA ALA A 82 -2.73 3.21 4.40
C ALA A 82 -2.87 2.14 3.32
N VAL A 83 -3.66 2.41 2.29
CA VAL A 83 -3.86 1.47 1.18
C VAL A 83 -3.18 2.02 -0.06
N VAL A 84 -2.35 1.19 -0.69
CA VAL A 84 -1.63 1.52 -1.93
C VAL A 84 -1.92 0.43 -2.94
N PHE A 85 -2.53 0.80 -4.07
CA PHE A 85 -2.74 -0.14 -5.15
C PHE A 85 -1.43 -0.46 -5.87
N VAL A 86 -1.29 -1.69 -6.34
CA VAL A 86 -0.18 -2.11 -7.19
C VAL A 86 -0.79 -2.74 -8.43
N THR A 87 -0.71 -2.06 -9.59
CA THR A 87 -1.43 -2.51 -10.78
C THR A 87 -0.71 -2.13 -12.07
N ALA A 88 -0.88 -2.95 -13.11
CA ALA A 88 -0.40 -2.64 -14.46
C ALA A 88 -1.27 -1.58 -15.15
N ASN A 89 -2.47 -1.30 -14.62
CA ASN A 89 -3.44 -0.40 -15.24
C ASN A 89 -3.91 0.69 -14.27
N PRO A 90 -3.02 1.62 -13.87
CA PRO A 90 -3.40 2.66 -12.92
C PRO A 90 -4.52 3.58 -13.45
N MET A 91 -4.67 3.68 -14.77
CA MET A 91 -5.71 4.49 -15.39
C MET A 91 -7.13 3.96 -15.13
N MET A 92 -7.25 2.69 -14.69
CA MET A 92 -8.56 2.10 -14.38
C MET A 92 -9.06 2.46 -13.00
N LEU A 93 -8.24 3.14 -12.19
CA LEU A 93 -8.66 3.57 -10.87
C LEU A 93 -9.54 4.82 -10.98
N PRO A 94 -10.55 4.98 -10.11
CA PRO A 94 -11.28 6.25 -10.00
C PRO A 94 -10.36 7.41 -9.62
N ASP A 95 -10.76 8.64 -9.93
CA ASP A 95 -9.95 9.82 -9.66
C ASP A 95 -9.58 10.00 -8.20
N ASP A 96 -10.46 9.56 -7.28
CA ASP A 96 -10.22 9.65 -5.84
C ASP A 96 -9.53 8.40 -5.30
N PHE A 97 -9.17 7.44 -6.15
CA PHE A 97 -8.52 6.16 -5.79
C PHE A 97 -9.31 5.39 -4.72
N LEU A 98 -10.64 5.56 -4.66
CA LEU A 98 -11.51 4.99 -3.61
C LEU A 98 -11.01 5.32 -2.20
N GLY A 99 -10.33 6.45 -2.05
CA GLY A 99 -9.77 6.88 -0.78
C GLY A 99 -8.46 6.22 -0.39
N ALA A 100 -7.85 5.42 -1.28
CA ALA A 100 -6.50 4.91 -1.07
C ALA A 100 -5.48 6.05 -1.12
N HIS A 101 -4.26 5.78 -0.65
CA HIS A 101 -3.20 6.78 -0.62
C HIS A 101 -2.49 6.95 -1.96
N GLY A 102 -2.52 5.94 -2.82
CA GLY A 102 -1.91 6.05 -4.13
C GLY A 102 -1.76 4.71 -4.83
N VAL A 103 -0.93 4.69 -5.86
CA VAL A 103 -0.69 3.49 -6.66
C VAL A 103 0.77 3.38 -7.06
N ILE A 104 1.29 2.15 -7.06
CA ILE A 104 2.59 1.80 -7.62
C ILE A 104 2.32 1.07 -8.94
N PRO A 105 2.62 1.67 -10.09
CA PRO A 105 2.41 1.01 -11.38
C PRO A 105 3.34 -0.19 -11.56
N LYS A 106 2.81 -1.27 -12.14
CA LYS A 106 3.61 -2.43 -12.55
C LYS A 106 4.11 -2.24 -13.99
N PRO A 107 5.29 -2.72 -14.34
CA PRO A 107 6.30 -3.31 -13.45
C PRO A 107 7.04 -2.22 -12.68
N PHE A 108 7.46 -2.53 -11.47
CA PHE A 108 8.28 -1.62 -10.67
C PHE A 108 9.64 -2.25 -10.40
N SER A 109 10.65 -1.39 -10.21
CA SER A 109 12.00 -1.85 -9.88
C SER A 109 12.18 -1.94 -8.36
N ARG A 110 13.23 -2.65 -7.95
CA ARG A 110 13.60 -2.71 -6.53
C ARG A 110 13.87 -1.30 -5.98
N SER A 111 14.61 -0.48 -6.73
CA SER A 111 14.89 0.90 -6.29
C SER A 111 13.62 1.76 -6.28
N GLY A 112 12.72 1.56 -7.22
CA GLY A 112 11.43 2.26 -7.25
C GLY A 112 10.59 1.94 -6.02
N LEU A 113 10.51 0.66 -5.64
CA LEU A 113 9.78 0.26 -4.43
C LEU A 113 10.45 0.83 -3.19
N ARG A 114 11.78 0.80 -3.12
CA ARG A 114 12.51 1.35 -1.96
C ARG A 114 12.21 2.83 -1.76
N LEU A 115 12.22 3.62 -2.84
CA LEU A 115 11.91 5.04 -2.75
C LEU A 115 10.46 5.28 -2.33
N ALA A 116 9.53 4.51 -2.88
CA ALA A 116 8.12 4.59 -2.50
C ALA A 116 7.95 4.23 -1.02
N MET A 117 8.62 3.18 -0.55
CA MET A 117 8.54 2.76 0.85
C MET A 117 9.05 3.83 1.81
N ARG A 118 10.14 4.53 1.46
CA ARG A 118 10.64 5.61 2.29
C ARG A 118 9.59 6.73 2.41
N PHE A 119 9.02 7.15 1.30
CA PHE A 119 7.98 8.18 1.28
C PHE A 119 6.77 7.76 2.12
N LEU A 120 6.31 6.52 1.92
CA LEU A 120 5.14 5.98 2.64
C LEU A 120 5.42 5.84 4.14
N GLN A 121 6.59 5.34 4.51
CA GLN A 121 6.93 5.17 5.92
C GLN A 121 6.91 6.51 6.66
N GLU A 122 7.52 7.53 6.08
CA GLU A 122 7.53 8.86 6.69
C GLU A 122 6.12 9.44 6.79
N GLY A 123 5.34 9.32 5.71
CA GLY A 123 3.98 9.85 5.71
C GLY A 123 3.06 9.14 6.70
N ILE A 124 3.19 7.83 6.85
CA ILE A 124 2.37 7.05 7.78
C ILE A 124 2.73 7.36 9.23
N LEU A 125 4.03 7.40 9.55
CA LEU A 125 4.48 7.48 10.94
C LEU A 125 4.62 8.91 11.45
N ASP A 126 4.99 9.85 10.60
CA ASP A 126 5.30 11.22 11.03
C ASP A 126 5.09 12.20 9.86
N PRO A 127 3.84 12.43 9.44
CA PRO A 127 3.57 13.36 8.34
C PRO A 127 3.91 14.79 8.73
N PRO A 128 4.35 15.63 7.78
CA PRO A 128 4.53 15.31 6.37
C PRO A 128 5.86 14.61 6.10
N PRO A 129 5.95 13.82 5.00
CA PRO A 129 7.23 13.21 4.62
C PRO A 129 8.29 14.27 4.34
N THR A 130 9.54 13.97 4.69
CA THR A 130 10.67 14.88 4.41
C THR A 130 11.21 14.70 3.00
N VAL A 131 10.88 13.58 2.35
CA VAL A 131 11.26 13.31 0.96
C VAL A 131 10.08 13.59 0.04
N ASP A 132 10.37 13.88 -1.23
CA ASP A 132 9.33 14.07 -2.23
C ASP A 132 8.77 12.72 -2.68
N SER A 133 7.52 12.75 -3.18
CA SER A 133 6.92 11.57 -3.78
C SER A 133 7.74 11.13 -4.99
N PRO A 134 8.22 9.88 -5.03
CA PRO A 134 9.08 9.44 -6.13
C PRO A 134 8.27 9.17 -7.41
N PRO A 135 8.94 9.12 -8.59
CA PRO A 135 8.25 8.81 -9.84
C PRO A 135 7.60 7.42 -9.86
N SER A 136 8.07 6.51 -9.01
CA SER A 136 7.54 5.15 -8.90
C SER A 136 6.21 5.06 -8.15
N PHE A 137 5.71 6.18 -7.62
CA PHE A 137 4.49 6.24 -6.83
C PHE A 137 3.61 7.38 -7.31
N ILE A 138 2.34 7.09 -7.59
CA ILE A 138 1.35 8.10 -7.98
C ILE A 138 0.48 8.39 -6.76
N ALA A 139 0.62 9.59 -6.20
CA ALA A 139 -0.12 9.99 -5.00
C ALA A 139 -1.58 10.30 -5.34
N SER A 140 -2.49 9.89 -4.45
CA SER A 140 -3.90 10.26 -4.57
C SER A 140 -4.14 11.65 -3.97
N PRO A 141 -5.33 12.25 -4.24
CA PRO A 141 -5.68 13.53 -3.60
C PRO A 141 -5.66 13.47 -2.07
N ARG A 142 -5.89 12.29 -1.49
CA ARG A 142 -5.86 12.11 -0.03
C ARG A 142 -4.52 12.51 0.57
N ILE A 143 -3.40 12.19 -0.09
CA ILE A 143 -2.06 12.54 0.39
C ILE A 143 -1.89 14.06 0.46
N GLY A 144 -2.42 14.79 -0.52
CA GLY A 144 -2.36 16.24 -0.50
C GLY A 144 -3.04 16.86 0.71
N LYS A 145 -4.04 16.17 1.28
CA LYS A 145 -4.75 16.64 2.47
C LYS A 145 -4.09 16.17 3.77
N GLU A 146 -3.73 14.88 3.84
CA GLU A 146 -3.24 14.28 5.08
C GLU A 146 -1.76 14.51 5.33
N TRP A 147 -0.97 14.61 4.26
CA TRP A 147 0.50 14.66 4.34
C TRP A 147 1.06 15.98 3.80
N ALA A 148 0.24 17.03 3.74
CA ALA A 148 0.71 18.33 3.27
C ALA A 148 1.67 18.96 4.28
N ARG A 149 2.71 19.64 3.76
CA ARG A 149 3.62 20.42 4.60
C ARG A 149 2.94 21.71 5.04
N SER A 150 3.31 22.20 6.24
CA SER A 150 2.82 23.47 6.74
C SER A 150 3.12 24.58 5.73
N GLY A 151 2.08 25.33 5.33
CA GLY A 151 2.21 26.43 4.39
C GLY A 151 2.04 26.04 2.93
N ASP A 152 1.79 24.78 2.63
CA ASP A 152 1.52 24.32 1.26
C ASP A 152 0.06 24.53 0.86
#